data_43245bebbba2cb9d4b8b1e3737e717ad
#
_entry.id   43245bebbba2cb9d4b8b1e3737e717ad
#
_cell.length_a   1.000
_cell.length_b   1.000
_cell.length_c   1.000
_cell.angle_alpha   90.00
_cell.angle_beta   90.00
_cell.angle_gamma   90.00
#
_symmetry.space_group_name_H-M   'P 1'
#
loop_
_entity.id
_entity.type
_entity.pdbx_description
1 polymer ?
#
loop_
_entity_poly.entity_id
_entity_poly.type
_entity_poly.pdbx_seq_one_letter_code
_entity_poly.pdbx_strand_id
1 'polypeptide(L)'
;MGGKGADWSRRAILAGLASALAACSPGSLQWGSRSFSLPWGGDNGGGGGLSPIASAPKERFGRGRVNVALLLPLSGNAALSQLGQSLANASKLAIGFIEANPNIGENITISLRDTGDSAAGATSAANAAVVEGVKLILGPLTAEQVTAAGNVARAAGIPLIGFANNGSVAGPGVYVLNVLPETEMKRAVRYLRDQGRRGPAGIFPATPYGEALATAFRQQAIAAGFNPSAVYTFSSISEAQQIIDQAKPLIERGMIDALFIPDRASAATFAGLLAQAGVTNETVQLVGSADWAHDAGLLRNPALAGATFPAVDEAGLNAIRADYAARFGGNPPQMATIAYTATILANVNTLSLATPPYEANLLTNPAGFAGRDGLFRLYADGRSDYALVIKQIGTGGIVTTADGARI
;
A
#
# COMPACT_ATOMS: atom_id res chain seq x y z
N MET A 1 10.57 69.24 -34.15
CA MET A 1 11.78 69.05 -33.35
C MET A 1 11.60 67.76 -32.60
N GLY A 2 11.98 66.58 -32.99
CA GLY A 2 13.29 66.15 -33.49
C GLY A 2 13.92 65.32 -32.34
N GLY A 3 13.69 64.06 -32.27
CA GLY A 3 14.31 63.20 -31.29
C GLY A 3 14.36 61.77 -31.77
N LYS A 4 15.53 61.38 -32.29
CA LYS A 4 15.85 60.07 -32.82
C LYS A 4 15.86 59.02 -31.69
N GLY A 5 15.01 58.01 -31.76
CA GLY A 5 15.11 56.78 -30.96
C GLY A 5 16.04 55.78 -31.65
N ALA A 6 17.05 55.38 -30.95
CA ALA A 6 18.12 54.53 -31.44
C ALA A 6 17.72 53.06 -31.57
N ASP A 7 17.93 52.59 -32.75
CA ASP A 7 17.79 51.21 -33.24
C ASP A 7 19.02 50.37 -32.79
N TRP A 8 18.95 49.74 -31.58
CA TRP A 8 20.06 48.95 -31.01
C TRP A 8 19.71 47.49 -30.67
N SER A 9 18.50 47.06 -31.01
CA SER A 9 18.04 45.72 -30.60
C SER A 9 18.14 44.59 -31.64
N ARG A 10 18.54 44.92 -32.89
CA ARG A 10 18.57 43.91 -34.00
C ARG A 10 19.96 43.42 -34.41
N ARG A 11 21.05 43.99 -33.89
CA ARG A 11 22.42 43.59 -34.24
C ARG A 11 23.13 42.70 -33.22
N ALA A 12 22.57 42.53 -32.01
CA ALA A 12 23.17 41.70 -30.96
C ALA A 12 22.72 40.24 -30.99
N ILE A 13 21.69 39.87 -31.77
CA ILE A 13 21.16 38.49 -31.83
C ILE A 13 21.82 37.64 -32.94
N LEU A 14 22.51 38.26 -33.89
CA LEU A 14 23.15 37.53 -34.99
C LEU A 14 24.64 37.18 -34.74
N ALA A 15 25.27 37.67 -33.71
CA ALA A 15 26.66 37.35 -33.39
C ALA A 15 26.82 36.17 -32.38
N GLY A 16 25.73 35.68 -31.81
CA GLY A 16 25.76 34.56 -30.83
C GLY A 16 25.53 33.16 -31.42
N LEU A 17 25.24 33.06 -32.72
CA LEU A 17 24.90 31.79 -33.36
C LEU A 17 26.01 31.19 -34.28
N ALA A 18 27.16 31.85 -34.36
CA ALA A 18 28.23 31.41 -35.26
C ALA A 18 29.41 30.68 -34.59
N SER A 19 29.38 30.47 -33.26
CA SER A 19 30.47 29.81 -32.53
C SER A 19 30.17 28.43 -32.00
N ALA A 20 29.04 27.82 -32.38
CA ALA A 20 28.65 26.50 -31.90
C ALA A 20 28.74 25.36 -32.96
N LEU A 21 29.49 25.59 -34.05
CA LEU A 21 29.56 24.60 -35.14
C LEU A 21 30.96 24.05 -35.40
N ALA A 22 31.80 23.90 -34.40
CA ALA A 22 33.10 23.28 -34.55
C ALA A 22 33.38 22.25 -33.43
N ALA A 23 32.56 21.21 -33.33
CA ALA A 23 32.91 19.94 -32.71
C ALA A 23 31.87 18.87 -33.14
N CYS A 24 31.88 18.48 -34.39
CA CYS A 24 31.19 17.27 -34.82
C CYS A 24 32.07 16.06 -34.57
N SER A 25 31.90 15.45 -33.38
CA SER A 25 32.08 14.01 -33.25
C SER A 25 30.70 13.40 -33.15
N PRO A 26 30.40 12.30 -33.87
CA PRO A 26 29.12 11.63 -33.73
C PRO A 26 29.08 10.93 -32.40
N GLY A 27 28.21 11.38 -31.52
CA GLY A 27 28.02 10.65 -30.24
C GLY A 27 27.42 11.44 -29.15
N SER A 28 26.92 12.02 -28.57
CA SER A 28 26.21 12.53 -27.35
C SER A 28 26.35 14.05 -27.13
N LEU A 29 25.24 14.71 -27.05
CA LEU A 29 25.11 16.06 -26.49
C LEU A 29 24.87 15.94 -24.99
N GLN A 30 25.80 16.46 -24.19
CA GLN A 30 25.68 16.46 -22.72
C GLN A 30 25.18 17.83 -22.30
N TRP A 31 23.99 17.84 -21.67
CA TRP A 31 23.43 19.03 -21.02
C TRP A 31 23.07 18.68 -19.58
N GLY A 32 23.89 19.16 -18.65
CA GLY A 32 23.78 18.79 -17.25
C GLY A 32 24.19 17.32 -16.99
N SER A 33 23.81 16.73 -15.91
CA SER A 33 24.14 15.35 -15.51
C SER A 33 23.28 14.25 -16.21
N ARG A 34 22.69 14.55 -17.39
CA ARG A 34 21.89 13.58 -18.16
C ARG A 34 22.43 13.47 -19.58
N SER A 35 22.82 12.27 -19.97
CA SER A 35 23.17 11.93 -21.37
C SER A 35 21.89 11.59 -22.15
N PHE A 36 21.70 12.20 -23.32
CA PHE A 36 20.59 11.93 -24.23
C PHE A 36 21.16 11.43 -25.56
N SER A 37 20.72 10.29 -26.04
CA SER A 37 21.12 9.71 -27.34
C SER A 37 20.02 9.97 -28.34
N LEU A 38 20.38 10.57 -29.51
CA LEU A 38 19.45 10.82 -30.60
C LEU A 38 19.26 9.56 -31.49
N PRO A 39 18.03 9.29 -31.99
CA PRO A 39 17.68 8.03 -32.64
C PRO A 39 18.24 7.82 -34.07
N TRP A 40 19.03 8.73 -34.63
CA TRP A 40 19.54 8.66 -36.00
C TRP A 40 21.08 8.71 -36.13
N GLY A 41 21.79 8.42 -35.08
CA GLY A 41 23.22 8.08 -35.19
C GLY A 41 23.33 6.66 -35.72
N GLY A 42 23.50 6.49 -37.03
CA GLY A 42 23.65 5.18 -37.64
C GLY A 42 24.98 4.55 -37.23
N ASP A 43 24.92 3.55 -36.37
CA ASP A 43 25.99 2.58 -36.18
C ASP A 43 25.79 1.43 -37.17
N ASN A 44 26.53 1.48 -38.26
CA ASN A 44 26.81 0.31 -39.10
C ASN A 44 27.85 -0.56 -38.41
N GLY A 45 27.44 -1.27 -37.36
CA GLY A 45 28.22 -2.29 -36.70
C GLY A 45 27.28 -3.44 -36.33
N GLY A 46 27.36 -4.53 -37.11
CA GLY A 46 26.62 -5.76 -36.81
C GLY A 46 27.00 -6.30 -35.43
N GLY A 47 26.21 -5.95 -34.46
CA GLY A 47 26.17 -6.53 -33.12
C GLY A 47 24.76 -7.00 -32.89
N GLY A 48 24.56 -8.31 -32.79
CA GLY A 48 23.29 -8.88 -32.38
C GLY A 48 22.85 -8.21 -31.09
N GLY A 49 21.61 -7.68 -31.06
CA GLY A 49 21.04 -7.03 -29.92
C GLY A 49 21.13 -7.97 -28.72
N LEU A 50 22.03 -7.66 -27.82
CA LEU A 50 22.04 -8.30 -26.50
C LEU A 50 20.72 -7.88 -25.86
N SER A 51 19.76 -8.81 -25.81
CA SER A 51 18.62 -8.67 -24.90
C SER A 51 19.19 -8.23 -23.53
N PRO A 52 18.61 -7.21 -22.88
CA PRO A 52 19.11 -6.79 -21.57
C PRO A 52 19.27 -8.03 -20.71
N ILE A 53 20.52 -8.32 -20.28
CA ILE A 53 20.81 -9.47 -19.41
C ILE A 53 19.97 -9.25 -18.19
N ALA A 54 18.95 -10.11 -18.00
CA ALA A 54 18.08 -10.04 -16.87
C ALA A 54 18.94 -10.09 -15.59
N SER A 55 18.82 -9.09 -14.74
CA SER A 55 19.61 -9.05 -13.50
C SER A 55 19.35 -10.31 -12.69
N ALA A 56 20.43 -10.94 -12.21
CA ALA A 56 20.32 -12.12 -11.35
C ALA A 56 19.50 -11.79 -10.08
N PRO A 57 18.75 -12.74 -9.52
CA PRO A 57 18.09 -12.53 -8.24
C PRO A 57 19.13 -12.27 -7.15
N LYS A 58 18.79 -11.47 -6.15
CA LYS A 58 19.65 -11.25 -4.96
C LYS A 58 19.84 -12.54 -4.17
N GLU A 59 18.82 -13.35 -4.11
CA GLU A 59 18.81 -14.60 -3.34
C GLU A 59 17.72 -15.53 -3.90
N ARG A 60 17.92 -16.85 -3.72
CA ARG A 60 16.90 -17.88 -3.97
C ARG A 60 16.72 -18.72 -2.72
N PHE A 61 15.47 -19.09 -2.41
CA PHE A 61 15.13 -19.97 -1.29
C PHE A 61 13.87 -20.76 -1.58
N GLY A 62 13.74 -21.93 -0.91
CA GLY A 62 12.78 -22.97 -1.29
C GLY A 62 13.34 -23.90 -2.38
N ARG A 63 12.74 -25.09 -2.53
CA ARG A 63 13.23 -26.17 -3.42
C ARG A 63 12.17 -26.72 -4.35
N GLY A 64 10.97 -26.11 -4.34
CA GLY A 64 9.86 -26.54 -5.16
C GLY A 64 10.07 -26.28 -6.65
N ARG A 65 9.25 -26.89 -7.49
CA ARG A 65 9.37 -26.84 -8.96
C ARG A 65 8.77 -25.58 -9.58
N VAL A 66 7.91 -24.88 -8.86
CA VAL A 66 7.21 -23.69 -9.35
C VAL A 66 7.99 -22.44 -8.98
N ASN A 67 8.51 -21.75 -9.97
CA ASN A 67 9.26 -20.50 -9.76
C ASN A 67 8.29 -19.36 -9.45
N VAL A 68 8.58 -18.63 -8.36
CA VAL A 68 7.85 -17.43 -7.91
C VAL A 68 8.86 -16.31 -7.70
N ALA A 69 8.59 -15.12 -8.20
CA ALA A 69 9.41 -13.94 -7.89
C ALA A 69 8.87 -13.21 -6.67
N LEU A 70 9.75 -12.73 -5.81
CA LEU A 70 9.44 -11.80 -4.72
C LEU A 70 10.16 -10.49 -5.01
N LEU A 71 9.40 -9.46 -5.36
CA LEU A 71 9.88 -8.13 -5.72
C LEU A 71 9.76 -7.22 -4.50
N LEU A 72 10.88 -6.74 -3.97
CA LEU A 72 10.89 -5.87 -2.77
C LEU A 72 11.93 -4.76 -2.91
N PRO A 73 11.69 -3.58 -2.32
CA PRO A 73 12.67 -2.52 -2.24
C PRO A 73 13.76 -2.92 -1.21
N LEU A 74 14.91 -3.36 -1.69
CA LEU A 74 16.02 -3.78 -0.82
C LEU A 74 17.16 -2.77 -0.82
N SER A 75 17.06 -1.72 -1.67
CA SER A 75 18.00 -0.62 -1.78
C SER A 75 17.25 0.71 -2.01
N GLY A 76 17.97 1.83 -2.01
CA GLY A 76 17.40 3.17 -2.15
C GLY A 76 17.05 3.79 -0.79
N ASN A 77 15.79 4.26 -0.63
CA ASN A 77 15.34 4.88 0.62
C ASN A 77 15.51 3.92 1.82
N ALA A 78 16.17 4.41 2.88
CA ALA A 78 16.54 3.59 4.03
C ALA A 78 15.33 2.95 4.76
N ALA A 79 14.24 3.71 4.99
CA ALA A 79 13.06 3.20 5.67
C ALA A 79 12.35 2.14 4.82
N LEU A 80 12.26 2.40 3.50
CA LEU A 80 11.62 1.49 2.56
C LEU A 80 12.43 0.20 2.40
N SER A 81 13.77 0.29 2.32
CA SER A 81 14.65 -0.88 2.20
C SER A 81 14.69 -1.71 3.49
N GLN A 82 14.62 -1.09 4.66
CA GLN A 82 14.49 -1.81 5.93
C GLN A 82 13.16 -2.58 6.00
N LEU A 83 12.06 -1.97 5.56
CA LEU A 83 10.77 -2.65 5.46
C LEU A 83 10.83 -3.79 4.44
N GLY A 84 11.39 -3.56 3.25
CA GLY A 84 11.59 -4.60 2.22
C GLY A 84 12.39 -5.79 2.75
N GLN A 85 13.48 -5.53 3.48
CA GLN A 85 14.28 -6.59 4.12
C GLN A 85 13.46 -7.37 5.16
N SER A 86 12.61 -6.68 5.93
CA SER A 86 11.74 -7.34 6.92
C SER A 86 10.71 -8.25 6.25
N LEU A 87 10.17 -7.85 5.10
CA LEU A 87 9.25 -8.67 4.31
C LEU A 87 9.96 -9.87 3.69
N ALA A 88 11.18 -9.69 3.18
CA ALA A 88 12.01 -10.80 2.68
C ALA A 88 12.29 -11.83 3.78
N ASN A 89 12.62 -11.38 4.98
CA ASN A 89 12.85 -12.24 6.14
C ASN A 89 11.58 -13.03 6.52
N ALA A 90 10.40 -12.39 6.49
CA ALA A 90 9.14 -13.07 6.75
C ALA A 90 8.80 -14.14 5.69
N SER A 91 9.11 -13.86 4.42
CA SER A 91 8.98 -14.84 3.35
C SER A 91 9.91 -16.06 3.55
N LYS A 92 11.17 -15.83 3.96
CA LYS A 92 12.10 -16.91 4.32
C LYS A 92 11.63 -17.72 5.54
N LEU A 93 11.01 -17.03 6.51
CA LEU A 93 10.41 -17.71 7.66
C LEU A 93 9.25 -18.63 7.22
N ALA A 94 8.42 -18.17 6.28
CA ALA A 94 7.33 -18.98 5.72
C ALA A 94 7.85 -20.22 4.96
N ILE A 95 8.91 -20.08 4.17
CA ILE A 95 9.57 -21.24 3.53
C ILE A 95 10.13 -22.19 4.59
N GLY A 96 10.81 -21.69 5.62
CA GLY A 96 11.30 -22.54 6.72
C GLY A 96 10.18 -23.28 7.45
N PHE A 97 8.99 -22.66 7.59
CA PHE A 97 7.81 -23.34 8.13
C PHE A 97 7.32 -24.47 7.20
N ILE A 98 7.31 -24.25 5.88
CA ILE A 98 6.94 -25.27 4.89
C ILE A 98 7.93 -26.45 4.96
N GLU A 99 9.25 -26.16 4.92
CA GLU A 99 10.31 -27.17 4.96
C GLU A 99 10.28 -28.02 6.25
N ALA A 100 9.95 -27.38 7.39
CA ALA A 100 9.88 -28.05 8.68
C ALA A 100 8.63 -28.92 8.87
N ASN A 101 7.62 -28.79 8.02
CA ASN A 101 6.34 -29.50 8.15
C ASN A 101 6.20 -30.60 7.12
N PRO A 102 6.38 -31.90 7.49
CA PRO A 102 6.35 -33.01 6.54
C PRO A 102 4.98 -33.22 5.86
N ASN A 103 3.92 -32.60 6.39
CA ASN A 103 2.57 -32.70 5.82
C ASN A 103 2.30 -31.62 4.76
N ILE A 104 3.22 -30.68 4.56
CA ILE A 104 3.11 -29.61 3.56
C ILE A 104 4.12 -29.90 2.45
N GLY A 105 3.62 -30.10 1.22
CA GLY A 105 4.51 -30.21 0.07
C GLY A 105 5.23 -28.88 -0.22
N GLU A 106 6.51 -28.94 -0.47
CA GLU A 106 7.30 -27.79 -0.90
C GLU A 106 7.18 -27.64 -2.42
N ASN A 107 6.29 -26.75 -2.88
CA ASN A 107 5.95 -26.61 -4.30
C ASN A 107 6.73 -25.50 -4.99
N ILE A 108 7.19 -24.49 -4.25
CA ILE A 108 7.72 -23.25 -4.82
C ILE A 108 9.21 -23.05 -4.52
N THR A 109 9.87 -22.38 -5.44
CA THR A 109 11.16 -21.71 -5.25
C THR A 109 10.99 -20.22 -5.45
N ILE A 110 11.43 -19.41 -4.49
CA ILE A 110 11.33 -17.96 -4.55
C ILE A 110 12.64 -17.35 -5.03
N SER A 111 12.57 -16.49 -6.05
CA SER A 111 13.66 -15.61 -6.46
C SER A 111 13.40 -14.19 -5.93
N LEU A 112 14.20 -13.76 -4.96
CA LEU A 112 14.15 -12.43 -4.37
C LEU A 112 14.86 -11.43 -5.29
N ARG A 113 14.16 -10.34 -5.67
CA ARG A 113 14.66 -9.30 -6.55
C ARG A 113 14.48 -7.93 -5.96
N ASP A 114 15.50 -7.11 -6.11
CA ASP A 114 15.51 -5.73 -5.64
C ASP A 114 14.79 -4.83 -6.66
N THR A 115 13.80 -4.09 -6.18
CA THR A 115 13.12 -3.05 -6.99
C THR A 115 13.73 -1.67 -6.81
N GLY A 116 14.66 -1.50 -5.88
CA GLY A 116 15.00 -0.16 -5.43
C GLY A 116 13.76 0.58 -4.92
N ASP A 117 13.76 1.91 -5.03
CA ASP A 117 12.67 2.78 -4.58
C ASP A 117 11.90 3.44 -5.76
N SER A 118 12.03 2.92 -6.99
CA SER A 118 11.46 3.54 -8.18
C SER A 118 10.61 2.60 -9.04
N ALA A 119 9.72 3.17 -9.86
CA ALA A 119 8.96 2.46 -10.88
C ALA A 119 9.87 1.76 -11.90
N ALA A 120 10.97 2.40 -12.30
CA ALA A 120 11.93 1.83 -13.26
C ALA A 120 12.61 0.57 -12.71
N GLY A 121 12.99 0.59 -11.44
CA GLY A 121 13.55 -0.58 -10.74
C GLY A 121 12.55 -1.73 -10.67
N ALA A 122 11.30 -1.44 -10.33
CA ALA A 122 10.22 -2.43 -10.30
C ALA A 122 9.95 -3.03 -11.69
N THR A 123 9.96 -2.20 -12.75
CA THR A 123 9.84 -2.66 -14.15
C THR A 123 10.98 -3.61 -14.52
N SER A 124 12.23 -3.24 -14.18
CA SER A 124 13.41 -4.06 -14.46
C SER A 124 13.35 -5.41 -13.73
N ALA A 125 13.00 -5.39 -12.43
CA ALA A 125 12.86 -6.61 -11.63
C ALA A 125 11.75 -7.53 -12.15
N ALA A 126 10.61 -6.98 -12.58
CA ALA A 126 9.52 -7.73 -13.17
C ALA A 126 9.90 -8.35 -14.52
N ASN A 127 10.56 -7.59 -15.41
CA ASN A 127 11.06 -8.15 -16.67
C ASN A 127 12.04 -9.30 -16.45
N ALA A 128 12.96 -9.16 -15.48
CA ALA A 128 13.88 -10.22 -15.13
C ALA A 128 13.16 -11.48 -14.59
N ALA A 129 12.09 -11.30 -13.82
CA ALA A 129 11.24 -12.40 -13.35
C ALA A 129 10.51 -13.10 -14.51
N VAL A 130 9.98 -12.34 -15.48
CA VAL A 130 9.36 -12.88 -16.69
C VAL A 130 10.34 -13.73 -17.49
N VAL A 131 11.56 -13.21 -17.72
CA VAL A 131 12.62 -13.96 -18.43
C VAL A 131 13.01 -15.25 -17.70
N GLU A 132 12.99 -15.24 -16.37
CA GLU A 132 13.22 -16.44 -15.55
C GLU A 132 12.08 -17.48 -15.66
N GLY A 133 10.93 -17.12 -16.21
CA GLY A 133 9.79 -18.00 -16.39
C GLY A 133 8.99 -18.27 -15.12
N VAL A 134 8.95 -17.28 -14.21
CA VAL A 134 8.13 -17.38 -12.98
C VAL A 134 6.65 -17.51 -13.31
N LYS A 135 5.90 -18.14 -12.40
CA LYS A 135 4.47 -18.38 -12.54
C LYS A 135 3.61 -17.42 -11.71
N LEU A 136 4.23 -16.72 -10.77
CA LEU A 136 3.61 -15.73 -9.90
C LEU A 136 4.65 -14.68 -9.51
N ILE A 137 4.21 -13.44 -9.37
CA ILE A 137 4.99 -12.36 -8.81
C ILE A 137 4.35 -11.91 -7.49
N LEU A 138 5.10 -11.92 -6.40
CA LEU A 138 4.74 -11.37 -5.09
C LEU A 138 5.41 -10.01 -4.91
N GLY A 139 4.70 -9.05 -4.32
CA GLY A 139 5.17 -7.66 -4.30
C GLY A 139 4.88 -6.95 -5.64
N PRO A 140 5.42 -5.74 -5.84
CA PRO A 140 6.19 -4.94 -4.88
C PRO A 140 5.35 -4.23 -3.82
N LEU A 141 5.97 -3.26 -3.12
CA LEU A 141 5.41 -2.67 -1.90
C LEU A 141 4.64 -1.37 -2.15
N THR A 142 5.14 -0.46 -2.99
CA THR A 142 4.49 0.85 -3.21
C THR A 142 3.51 0.81 -4.38
N ALA A 143 2.51 1.69 -4.36
CA ALA A 143 1.51 1.78 -5.42
C ALA A 143 2.14 2.03 -6.80
N GLU A 144 3.13 2.92 -6.88
CA GLU A 144 3.87 3.22 -8.11
C GLU A 144 4.59 1.99 -8.65
N GLN A 145 5.27 1.24 -7.77
CA GLN A 145 5.98 0.03 -8.13
C GLN A 145 5.03 -1.11 -8.54
N VAL A 146 3.88 -1.26 -7.85
CA VAL A 146 2.84 -2.24 -8.23
C VAL A 146 2.29 -1.93 -9.61
N THR A 147 2.03 -0.66 -9.91
CA THR A 147 1.58 -0.24 -11.25
C THR A 147 2.62 -0.59 -12.31
N ALA A 148 3.89 -0.28 -12.07
CA ALA A 148 4.97 -0.52 -13.02
C ALA A 148 5.22 -2.03 -13.27
N ALA A 149 5.38 -2.81 -12.20
CA ALA A 149 5.56 -4.26 -12.30
C ALA A 149 4.30 -4.97 -12.83
N GLY A 150 3.10 -4.48 -12.47
CA GLY A 150 1.82 -5.00 -12.92
C GLY A 150 1.61 -4.86 -14.43
N ASN A 151 2.11 -3.79 -15.05
CA ASN A 151 2.07 -3.63 -16.50
C ASN A 151 2.92 -4.72 -17.20
N VAL A 152 4.10 -5.02 -16.68
CA VAL A 152 4.97 -6.09 -17.18
C VAL A 152 4.32 -7.46 -16.98
N ALA A 153 3.81 -7.72 -15.79
CA ALA A 153 3.17 -8.99 -15.42
C ALA A 153 1.95 -9.29 -16.32
N ARG A 154 1.07 -8.29 -16.53
CA ARG A 154 -0.09 -8.40 -17.43
C ARG A 154 0.30 -8.69 -18.87
N ALA A 155 1.31 -7.99 -19.39
CA ALA A 155 1.78 -8.20 -20.75
C ALA A 155 2.34 -9.62 -20.95
N ALA A 156 2.88 -10.23 -19.89
CA ALA A 156 3.40 -11.60 -19.89
C ALA A 156 2.36 -12.66 -19.50
N GLY A 157 1.13 -12.27 -19.12
CA GLY A 157 0.10 -13.19 -18.63
C GLY A 157 0.43 -13.85 -17.29
N ILE A 158 1.28 -13.21 -16.47
CA ILE A 158 1.70 -13.72 -15.17
C ILE A 158 0.94 -12.95 -14.08
N PRO A 159 0.22 -13.62 -13.15
CA PRO A 159 -0.44 -12.93 -12.06
C PRO A 159 0.58 -12.28 -11.12
N LEU A 160 0.20 -11.10 -10.60
CA LEU A 160 0.96 -10.35 -9.62
C LEU A 160 0.11 -10.10 -8.38
N ILE A 161 0.67 -10.33 -7.19
CA ILE A 161 0.08 -9.99 -5.89
C ILE A 161 0.95 -8.93 -5.22
N GLY A 162 0.59 -7.66 -5.42
CA GLY A 162 1.28 -6.51 -4.83
C GLY A 162 0.90 -6.30 -3.36
N PHE A 163 1.75 -5.58 -2.62
CA PHE A 163 1.57 -5.32 -1.19
C PHE A 163 1.18 -3.87 -0.87
N ALA A 164 0.82 -3.08 -1.88
CA ALA A 164 0.36 -1.70 -1.68
C ALA A 164 -1.03 -1.67 -0.99
N ASN A 165 -1.28 -0.63 -0.21
CA ASN A 165 -2.59 -0.38 0.41
C ASN A 165 -3.50 0.54 -0.42
N ASN A 166 -3.28 0.61 -1.72
CA ASN A 166 -4.04 1.43 -2.65
C ASN A 166 -4.76 0.54 -3.66
N GLY A 167 -6.08 0.43 -3.54
CA GLY A 167 -6.92 -0.37 -4.43
C GLY A 167 -6.96 0.12 -5.89
N SER A 168 -6.55 1.37 -6.18
CA SER A 168 -6.57 1.91 -7.56
C SER A 168 -5.53 1.28 -8.48
N VAL A 169 -4.50 0.62 -7.93
CA VAL A 169 -3.46 -0.08 -8.72
C VAL A 169 -3.84 -1.52 -9.06
N ALA A 170 -4.93 -2.01 -8.46
CA ALA A 170 -5.48 -3.33 -8.73
C ALA A 170 -6.17 -3.39 -10.10
N GLY A 171 -6.28 -4.58 -10.64
CA GLY A 171 -6.98 -4.84 -11.89
C GLY A 171 -6.86 -6.32 -12.29
N PRO A 172 -7.48 -6.74 -13.39
CA PRO A 172 -7.39 -8.12 -13.84
C PRO A 172 -5.92 -8.59 -13.95
N GLY A 173 -5.59 -9.68 -13.24
CA GLY A 173 -4.23 -10.23 -13.18
C GLY A 173 -3.25 -9.50 -12.26
N VAL A 174 -3.64 -8.36 -11.69
CA VAL A 174 -2.85 -7.61 -10.69
C VAL A 174 -3.67 -7.46 -9.43
N TYR A 175 -3.36 -8.25 -8.44
CA TYR A 175 -4.03 -8.28 -7.15
C TYR A 175 -3.26 -7.46 -6.13
N VAL A 176 -3.98 -6.93 -5.14
CA VAL A 176 -3.39 -6.20 -4.01
C VAL A 176 -3.73 -6.94 -2.72
N LEU A 177 -2.74 -7.44 -2.03
CA LEU A 177 -2.88 -8.14 -0.76
C LEU A 177 -2.49 -7.18 0.38
N ASN A 178 -3.45 -6.42 0.84
CA ASN A 178 -3.30 -5.51 1.98
C ASN A 178 -4.68 -5.09 2.49
N VAL A 179 -4.73 -4.51 3.68
CA VAL A 179 -5.94 -3.84 4.16
C VAL A 179 -6.14 -2.56 3.37
N LEU A 180 -7.25 -2.48 2.65
CA LEU A 180 -7.59 -1.33 1.83
C LEU A 180 -8.52 -0.37 2.59
N PRO A 181 -8.51 0.94 2.26
CA PRO A 181 -9.42 1.92 2.84
C PRO A 181 -10.89 1.49 2.80
N GLU A 182 -11.31 0.85 1.70
CA GLU A 182 -12.66 0.34 1.53
C GLU A 182 -13.00 -0.76 2.53
N THR A 183 -12.05 -1.64 2.83
CA THR A 183 -12.19 -2.71 3.81
C THR A 183 -12.32 -2.16 5.22
N GLU A 184 -11.47 -1.19 5.58
CA GLU A 184 -11.54 -0.52 6.88
C GLU A 184 -12.88 0.18 7.08
N MET A 185 -13.29 0.99 6.10
CA MET A 185 -14.54 1.73 6.17
C MET A 185 -15.74 0.80 6.20
N LYS A 186 -15.76 -0.26 5.38
CA LYS A 186 -16.79 -1.30 5.39
C LYS A 186 -16.96 -1.90 6.79
N ARG A 187 -15.85 -2.31 7.40
CA ARG A 187 -15.85 -2.94 8.71
C ARG A 187 -16.33 -2.00 9.82
N ALA A 188 -15.82 -0.77 9.82
CA ALA A 188 -16.16 0.23 10.82
C ALA A 188 -17.63 0.70 10.68
N VAL A 189 -18.10 0.99 9.48
CA VAL A 189 -19.49 1.39 9.22
C VAL A 189 -20.47 0.27 9.61
N ARG A 190 -20.15 -0.99 9.28
CA ARG A 190 -20.96 -2.14 9.69
C ARG A 190 -21.05 -2.27 11.22
N TYR A 191 -19.93 -2.09 11.92
CA TYR A 191 -19.91 -2.10 13.38
C TYR A 191 -20.80 -1.00 13.95
N LEU A 192 -20.74 0.24 13.46
CA LEU A 192 -21.58 1.33 13.90
C LEU A 192 -23.07 1.02 13.70
N ARG A 193 -23.43 0.44 12.57
CA ARG A 193 -24.81 0.01 12.31
C ARG A 193 -25.27 -1.05 13.31
N ASP A 194 -24.42 -2.05 13.59
CA ASP A 194 -24.71 -3.11 14.54
C ASP A 194 -24.84 -2.58 16.00
N GLN A 195 -24.16 -1.45 16.30
CA GLN A 195 -24.28 -0.68 17.55
C GLN A 195 -25.51 0.26 17.57
N GLY A 196 -26.34 0.27 16.52
CA GLY A 196 -27.53 1.11 16.45
C GLY A 196 -27.26 2.60 16.15
N ARG A 197 -26.04 2.98 15.76
CA ARG A 197 -25.73 4.35 15.35
C ARG A 197 -26.44 4.68 14.03
N ARG A 198 -26.81 5.95 13.83
CA ARG A 198 -27.64 6.39 12.71
C ARG A 198 -27.07 7.57 11.94
N GLY A 199 -26.24 8.38 12.57
CA GLY A 199 -25.67 9.61 12.03
C GLY A 199 -24.16 9.58 11.90
N PRO A 200 -23.57 8.71 11.03
CA PRO A 200 -22.14 8.74 10.83
C PRO A 200 -21.72 10.00 10.05
N ALA A 201 -20.63 10.62 10.52
CA ALA A 201 -19.93 11.72 9.86
C ALA A 201 -18.42 11.42 9.82
N GLY A 202 -17.64 12.20 9.09
CA GLY A 202 -16.21 11.99 9.01
C GLY A 202 -15.41 13.26 8.76
N ILE A 203 -14.16 13.28 9.23
CA ILE A 203 -13.17 14.34 9.05
C ILE A 203 -11.92 13.73 8.42
N PHE A 204 -11.57 14.16 7.23
CA PHE A 204 -10.50 13.56 6.42
C PHE A 204 -9.49 14.60 5.96
N PRO A 205 -8.18 14.31 5.93
CA PRO A 205 -7.20 15.23 5.36
C PRO A 205 -7.38 15.33 3.84
N ALA A 206 -7.12 16.51 3.27
CA ALA A 206 -7.10 16.76 1.82
C ALA A 206 -5.80 16.23 1.19
N THR A 207 -5.56 14.94 1.36
CA THR A 207 -4.45 14.18 0.77
C THR A 207 -5.01 13.04 -0.07
N PRO A 208 -4.25 12.48 -1.03
CA PRO A 208 -4.73 11.34 -1.83
C PRO A 208 -5.25 10.16 -0.98
N TYR A 209 -4.61 9.88 0.15
CA TYR A 209 -5.07 8.85 1.08
C TYR A 209 -6.36 9.26 1.81
N GLY A 210 -6.44 10.49 2.32
CA GLY A 210 -7.64 11.01 2.98
C GLY A 210 -8.84 11.09 2.04
N GLU A 211 -8.64 11.44 0.78
CA GLU A 211 -9.68 11.43 -0.25
C GLU A 211 -10.18 10.02 -0.56
N ALA A 212 -9.28 9.03 -0.61
CA ALA A 212 -9.65 7.63 -0.76
C ALA A 212 -10.51 7.14 0.42
N LEU A 213 -10.11 7.47 1.65
CA LEU A 213 -10.88 7.16 2.87
C LEU A 213 -12.24 7.85 2.88
N ALA A 214 -12.32 9.14 2.52
CA ALA A 214 -13.58 9.89 2.45
C ALA A 214 -14.54 9.29 1.40
N THR A 215 -14.00 8.86 0.27
CA THR A 215 -14.77 8.21 -0.79
C THR A 215 -15.27 6.85 -0.33
N ALA A 216 -14.41 6.03 0.26
CA ALA A 216 -14.76 4.74 0.82
C ALA A 216 -15.82 4.89 1.93
N PHE A 217 -15.66 5.87 2.83
CA PHE A 217 -16.64 6.17 3.87
C PHE A 217 -18.03 6.46 3.29
N ARG A 218 -18.13 7.38 2.32
CA ARG A 218 -19.43 7.70 1.68
C ARG A 218 -20.08 6.48 1.05
N GLN A 219 -19.30 5.71 0.30
CA GLN A 219 -19.80 4.51 -0.39
C GLN A 219 -20.27 3.44 0.60
N GLN A 220 -19.49 3.15 1.64
CA GLN A 220 -19.83 2.14 2.62
C GLN A 220 -21.00 2.57 3.53
N ALA A 221 -21.07 3.85 3.88
CA ALA A 221 -22.17 4.40 4.65
C ALA A 221 -23.51 4.26 3.87
N ILE A 222 -23.53 4.64 2.59
CA ILE A 222 -24.70 4.50 1.73
C ILE A 222 -25.07 3.01 1.56
N ALA A 223 -24.10 2.14 1.31
CA ALA A 223 -24.31 0.70 1.18
C ALA A 223 -24.87 0.06 2.47
N ALA A 224 -24.54 0.62 3.64
CA ALA A 224 -25.08 0.21 4.93
C ALA A 224 -26.45 0.82 5.26
N GLY A 225 -27.00 1.65 4.39
CA GLY A 225 -28.31 2.32 4.56
C GLY A 225 -28.24 3.61 5.36
N PHE A 226 -27.04 4.17 5.58
CA PHE A 226 -26.86 5.48 6.17
C PHE A 226 -26.95 6.59 5.11
N ASN A 227 -27.38 7.76 5.57
CA ASN A 227 -27.17 9.01 4.85
C ASN A 227 -26.17 9.84 5.65
N PRO A 228 -24.87 9.87 5.27
CA PRO A 228 -23.85 10.55 6.07
C PRO A 228 -24.23 12.01 6.30
N SER A 229 -24.30 12.43 7.57
CA SER A 229 -24.76 13.77 7.95
C SER A 229 -23.80 14.85 7.50
N ALA A 230 -22.49 14.57 7.53
CA ALA A 230 -21.44 15.47 7.09
C ALA A 230 -20.15 14.73 6.77
N VAL A 231 -19.42 15.26 5.80
CA VAL A 231 -18.05 14.81 5.46
C VAL A 231 -17.20 16.06 5.32
N TYR A 232 -16.36 16.29 6.32
CA TYR A 232 -15.45 17.42 6.38
C TYR A 232 -14.09 17.05 5.79
N THR A 233 -13.45 17.99 5.14
CA THR A 233 -12.07 17.86 4.69
C THR A 233 -11.25 19.04 5.21
N PHE A 234 -9.96 18.82 5.48
CA PHE A 234 -9.04 19.87 5.94
C PHE A 234 -7.70 19.76 5.22
N SER A 235 -7.12 20.88 4.89
CA SER A 235 -5.78 20.99 4.31
C SER A 235 -4.72 21.30 5.36
N SER A 236 -5.13 21.90 6.46
CA SER A 236 -4.27 22.27 7.59
C SER A 236 -4.99 22.00 8.91
N ILE A 237 -4.23 21.58 9.92
CA ILE A 237 -4.74 21.37 11.27
C ILE A 237 -5.29 22.66 11.90
N SER A 238 -4.91 23.84 11.41
CA SER A 238 -5.48 25.12 11.83
C SER A 238 -6.97 25.27 11.54
N GLU A 239 -7.53 24.45 10.62
CA GLU A 239 -8.95 24.43 10.29
C GLU A 239 -9.77 23.59 11.30
N ALA A 240 -9.11 22.87 12.22
CA ALA A 240 -9.76 21.91 13.09
C ALA A 240 -10.85 22.53 13.97
N GLN A 241 -10.59 23.72 14.55
CA GLN A 241 -11.58 24.42 15.37
C GLN A 241 -12.84 24.76 14.57
N GLN A 242 -12.68 25.30 13.36
CA GLN A 242 -13.80 25.65 12.49
C GLN A 242 -14.65 24.42 12.14
N ILE A 243 -14.01 23.28 11.90
CA ILE A 243 -14.72 22.01 11.60
C ILE A 243 -15.52 21.57 12.83
N ILE A 244 -14.94 21.65 14.03
CA ILE A 244 -15.66 21.29 15.26
C ILE A 244 -16.84 22.25 15.50
N ASP A 245 -16.68 23.53 15.27
CA ASP A 245 -17.77 24.51 15.38
C ASP A 245 -18.92 24.22 14.42
N GLN A 246 -18.62 23.69 13.23
CA GLN A 246 -19.65 23.24 12.27
C GLN A 246 -20.31 21.91 12.67
N ALA A 247 -19.54 20.97 13.23
CA ALA A 247 -20.03 19.65 13.61
C ALA A 247 -20.87 19.70 14.89
N LYS A 248 -20.51 20.55 15.87
CA LYS A 248 -21.13 20.63 17.19
C LYS A 248 -22.64 20.79 17.16
N PRO A 249 -23.27 21.72 16.40
CA PRO A 249 -24.72 21.85 16.34
C PRO A 249 -25.43 20.59 15.79
N LEU A 250 -24.77 19.82 14.92
CA LEU A 250 -25.30 18.58 14.39
C LEU A 250 -25.21 17.46 15.43
N ILE A 251 -24.16 17.43 16.23
CA ILE A 251 -23.99 16.51 17.35
C ILE A 251 -25.04 16.77 18.43
N GLU A 252 -25.23 18.04 18.84
CA GLU A 252 -26.21 18.44 19.86
C GLU A 252 -27.67 18.09 19.47
N ARG A 253 -27.95 18.06 18.16
CA ARG A 253 -29.26 17.65 17.60
C ARG A 253 -29.38 16.13 17.41
N GLY A 254 -28.33 15.36 17.72
CA GLY A 254 -28.31 13.92 17.50
C GLY A 254 -28.23 13.50 16.01
N MET A 255 -27.89 14.44 15.12
CA MET A 255 -27.71 14.17 13.69
C MET A 255 -26.34 13.52 13.41
N ILE A 256 -25.35 13.74 14.28
CA ILE A 256 -24.07 13.04 14.29
C ILE A 256 -23.96 12.29 15.61
N ASP A 257 -23.88 10.97 15.56
CA ASP A 257 -23.71 10.07 16.71
C ASP A 257 -22.46 9.17 16.58
N ALA A 258 -21.77 9.26 15.42
CA ALA A 258 -20.46 8.63 15.19
C ALA A 258 -19.62 9.54 14.29
N LEU A 259 -18.32 9.67 14.61
CA LEU A 259 -17.40 10.54 13.90
C LEU A 259 -16.09 9.82 13.56
N PHE A 260 -15.84 9.65 12.27
CA PHE A 260 -14.60 9.10 11.75
C PHE A 260 -13.51 10.17 11.73
N ILE A 261 -12.37 9.88 12.36
CA ILE A 261 -11.16 10.71 12.38
C ILE A 261 -9.98 9.79 12.06
N PRO A 262 -9.90 9.22 10.85
CA PRO A 262 -8.96 8.15 10.56
C PRO A 262 -7.50 8.61 10.52
N ASP A 263 -7.23 9.89 10.25
CA ASP A 263 -5.87 10.40 10.14
C ASP A 263 -5.17 10.43 11.51
N ARG A 264 -4.13 9.61 11.65
CA ARG A 264 -3.36 9.44 12.87
C ARG A 264 -2.73 10.74 13.37
N ALA A 265 -2.26 11.58 12.45
CA ALA A 265 -1.53 12.81 12.81
C ALA A 265 -2.45 13.87 13.45
N SER A 266 -3.71 13.93 13.04
CA SER A 266 -4.68 14.94 13.46
C SER A 266 -5.68 14.44 14.51
N ALA A 267 -5.82 13.14 14.68
CA ALA A 267 -6.84 12.53 15.54
C ALA A 267 -6.83 13.05 16.99
N ALA A 268 -5.65 13.18 17.59
CA ALA A 268 -5.50 13.72 18.94
C ALA A 268 -6.00 15.17 19.07
N THR A 269 -5.74 16.01 18.05
CA THR A 269 -6.20 17.41 18.03
C THR A 269 -7.71 17.50 17.94
N PHE A 270 -8.33 16.79 16.99
CA PHE A 270 -9.79 16.77 16.86
C PHE A 270 -10.48 16.20 18.10
N ALA A 271 -9.98 15.09 18.66
CA ALA A 271 -10.52 14.52 19.89
C ALA A 271 -10.41 15.50 21.07
N GLY A 272 -9.28 16.19 21.21
CA GLY A 272 -9.11 17.22 22.24
C GLY A 272 -10.09 18.39 22.11
N LEU A 273 -10.32 18.89 20.88
CA LEU A 273 -11.28 19.96 20.62
C LEU A 273 -12.73 19.50 20.87
N LEU A 274 -13.08 18.29 20.51
CA LEU A 274 -14.38 17.69 20.83
C LEU A 274 -14.60 17.61 22.35
N ALA A 275 -13.61 17.13 23.08
CA ALA A 275 -13.65 17.06 24.55
C ALA A 275 -13.82 18.43 25.19
N GLN A 276 -13.10 19.47 24.70
CA GLN A 276 -13.26 20.87 25.13
C GLN A 276 -14.67 21.41 24.83
N ALA A 277 -15.27 20.96 23.72
CA ALA A 277 -16.64 21.28 23.36
C ALA A 277 -17.70 20.50 24.15
N GLY A 278 -17.31 19.65 25.10
CA GLY A 278 -18.19 18.81 25.91
C GLY A 278 -18.69 17.55 25.21
N VAL A 279 -18.10 17.18 24.08
CA VAL A 279 -18.44 15.95 23.33
C VAL A 279 -17.56 14.81 23.82
N THR A 280 -18.19 13.73 24.27
CA THR A 280 -17.51 12.50 24.75
C THR A 280 -17.83 11.31 23.85
N ASN A 281 -17.06 10.21 23.99
CA ASN A 281 -17.33 8.96 23.27
C ASN A 281 -18.66 8.30 23.66
N GLU A 282 -19.29 8.71 24.78
CA GLU A 282 -20.63 8.28 25.16
C GLU A 282 -21.70 8.91 24.24
N THR A 283 -21.52 10.19 23.90
CA THR A 283 -22.42 10.93 23.03
C THR A 283 -22.15 10.68 21.54
N VAL A 284 -20.88 10.67 21.15
CA VAL A 284 -20.44 10.46 19.75
C VAL A 284 -19.34 9.41 19.74
N GLN A 285 -19.59 8.27 19.10
CA GLN A 285 -18.58 7.24 18.95
C GLN A 285 -17.47 7.75 18.02
N LEU A 286 -16.27 7.96 18.56
CA LEU A 286 -15.09 8.26 17.73
C LEU A 286 -14.56 6.98 17.09
N VAL A 287 -14.21 7.08 15.81
CA VAL A 287 -13.73 5.96 15.00
C VAL A 287 -12.46 6.34 14.24
N GLY A 288 -11.42 5.56 14.43
CA GLY A 288 -10.13 5.73 13.76
C GLY A 288 -9.92 4.79 12.56
N SER A 289 -8.67 4.70 12.12
CA SER A 289 -8.18 3.73 11.15
C SER A 289 -7.23 2.71 11.79
N ALA A 290 -6.86 1.69 11.04
CA ALA A 290 -5.86 0.70 11.45
C ALA A 290 -4.51 1.32 11.84
N ASP A 291 -4.15 2.47 11.26
CA ASP A 291 -2.92 3.19 11.57
C ASP A 291 -2.82 3.63 13.03
N TRP A 292 -3.95 3.76 13.74
CA TRP A 292 -3.95 4.14 15.16
C TRP A 292 -3.26 3.09 16.04
N ALA A 293 -3.30 1.82 15.66
CA ALA A 293 -2.68 0.71 16.40
C ALA A 293 -1.19 0.90 16.65
N HIS A 294 -0.52 1.69 15.81
CA HIS A 294 0.94 1.85 15.84
C HIS A 294 1.41 3.14 16.54
N ASP A 295 0.49 3.90 17.14
CA ASP A 295 0.80 5.16 17.82
C ASP A 295 0.48 5.09 19.33
N ALA A 296 1.49 4.76 20.13
CA ALA A 296 1.34 4.65 21.58
C ALA A 296 0.95 5.98 22.25
N GLY A 297 1.28 7.13 21.66
CA GLY A 297 0.88 8.45 22.14
C GLY A 297 -0.61 8.68 21.94
N LEU A 298 -1.10 8.35 20.74
CA LEU A 298 -2.52 8.41 20.41
C LEU A 298 -3.35 7.48 21.29
N LEU A 299 -2.92 6.23 21.44
CA LEU A 299 -3.65 5.24 22.25
C LEU A 299 -3.75 5.61 23.72
N ARG A 300 -2.82 6.41 24.26
CA ARG A 300 -2.84 6.90 25.64
C ARG A 300 -3.57 8.24 25.81
N ASN A 301 -4.06 8.83 24.73
CA ASN A 301 -4.74 10.13 24.79
C ASN A 301 -6.12 9.95 25.50
N PRO A 302 -6.36 10.64 26.62
CA PRO A 302 -7.62 10.51 27.37
C PRO A 302 -8.87 10.86 26.55
N ALA A 303 -8.76 11.80 25.61
CA ALA A 303 -9.86 12.22 24.74
C ALA A 303 -10.30 11.12 23.74
N LEU A 304 -9.46 10.11 23.54
CA LEU A 304 -9.75 8.95 22.71
C LEU A 304 -10.18 7.72 23.49
N ALA A 305 -10.27 7.78 24.82
CA ALA A 305 -10.78 6.66 25.61
C ALA A 305 -12.22 6.32 25.18
N GLY A 306 -12.49 5.05 24.86
CA GLY A 306 -13.75 4.58 24.29
C GLY A 306 -13.81 4.64 22.75
N ALA A 307 -12.91 5.32 22.09
CA ALA A 307 -12.83 5.32 20.62
C ALA A 307 -12.52 3.92 20.07
N THR A 308 -13.01 3.65 18.87
CA THR A 308 -12.83 2.35 18.20
C THR A 308 -12.10 2.51 16.86
N PHE A 309 -11.49 1.42 16.39
CA PHE A 309 -10.87 1.39 15.06
C PHE A 309 -10.82 -0.04 14.51
N PRO A 310 -10.96 -0.23 13.18
CA PRO A 310 -10.75 -1.52 12.56
C PRO A 310 -9.25 -1.86 12.56
N ALA A 311 -8.92 -3.13 12.72
CA ALA A 311 -7.54 -3.60 12.67
C ALA A 311 -7.48 -5.06 12.26
N VAL A 312 -6.32 -5.52 11.80
CA VAL A 312 -6.03 -6.95 11.70
C VAL A 312 -5.89 -7.56 13.10
N ASP A 313 -6.14 -8.85 13.20
CA ASP A 313 -5.88 -9.57 14.46
C ASP A 313 -4.37 -9.78 14.63
N GLU A 314 -3.82 -9.31 15.74
CA GLU A 314 -2.39 -9.45 16.05
C GLU A 314 -1.95 -10.88 16.36
N ALA A 315 -2.87 -11.82 16.53
CA ALA A 315 -2.54 -13.21 16.82
C ALA A 315 -1.58 -13.82 15.79
N GLY A 316 -1.76 -13.49 14.51
CA GLY A 316 -0.88 -13.97 13.44
C GLY A 316 0.53 -13.39 13.49
N LEU A 317 0.68 -12.10 13.83
CA LEU A 317 2.00 -11.48 14.04
C LEU A 317 2.66 -12.07 15.29
N ASN A 318 1.92 -12.22 16.38
CA ASN A 318 2.41 -12.79 17.62
C ASN A 318 2.90 -14.23 17.44
N ALA A 319 2.24 -15.01 16.58
CA ALA A 319 2.61 -16.38 16.29
C ALA A 319 3.97 -16.53 15.57
N ILE A 320 4.42 -15.51 14.84
CA ILE A 320 5.70 -15.54 14.12
C ILE A 320 6.80 -14.73 14.81
N ARG A 321 6.46 -13.96 15.83
CA ARG A 321 7.38 -12.98 16.46
C ARG A 321 8.62 -13.63 17.05
N ALA A 322 8.45 -14.72 17.81
CA ALA A 322 9.57 -15.40 18.47
C ALA A 322 10.54 -16.00 17.46
N ASP A 323 10.04 -16.71 16.44
CA ASP A 323 10.85 -17.33 15.41
C ASP A 323 11.54 -16.29 14.53
N TYR A 324 10.83 -15.18 14.24
CA TYR A 324 11.40 -14.07 13.48
C TYR A 324 12.56 -13.43 14.28
N ALA A 325 12.35 -13.13 15.56
CA ALA A 325 13.38 -12.53 16.42
C ALA A 325 14.59 -13.45 16.58
N ALA A 326 14.39 -14.75 16.77
CA ALA A 326 15.45 -15.73 16.89
C ALA A 326 16.31 -15.86 15.62
N ARG A 327 15.67 -15.74 14.43
CA ARG A 327 16.36 -15.97 13.15
C ARG A 327 16.98 -14.69 12.56
N PHE A 328 16.34 -13.54 12.76
CA PHE A 328 16.71 -12.28 12.06
C PHE A 328 17.01 -11.12 13.01
N GLY A 329 16.77 -11.29 14.32
CA GLY A 329 16.86 -10.23 15.31
C GLY A 329 15.69 -9.24 15.25
N GLY A 330 15.39 -8.60 16.37
CA GLY A 330 14.35 -7.58 16.47
C GLY A 330 12.92 -8.10 16.31
N ASN A 331 11.97 -7.16 16.30
CA ASN A 331 10.55 -7.46 16.10
C ASN A 331 10.16 -7.29 14.64
N PRO A 332 9.36 -8.20 14.05
CA PRO A 332 8.78 -8.01 12.73
C PRO A 332 7.78 -6.84 12.75
N PRO A 333 7.76 -5.97 11.72
CA PRO A 333 6.67 -5.03 11.52
C PRO A 333 5.38 -5.78 11.18
N GLN A 334 4.18 -5.16 11.39
CA GLN A 334 2.90 -5.79 11.04
C GLN A 334 2.86 -6.26 9.59
N MET A 335 3.37 -5.47 8.66
CA MET A 335 3.40 -5.84 7.24
C MET A 335 4.20 -7.11 6.92
N ALA A 336 5.05 -7.60 7.82
CA ALA A 336 5.76 -8.87 7.64
C ALA A 336 4.79 -10.06 7.48
N THR A 337 3.62 -10.00 8.13
CA THR A 337 2.57 -11.02 7.99
C THR A 337 2.03 -11.13 6.57
N ILE A 338 2.00 -10.04 5.81
CA ILE A 338 1.56 -10.01 4.40
C ILE A 338 2.50 -10.86 3.53
N ALA A 339 3.82 -10.62 3.63
CA ALA A 339 4.79 -11.38 2.85
C ALA A 339 4.84 -12.85 3.28
N TYR A 340 4.71 -13.15 4.58
CA TYR A 340 4.56 -14.51 5.09
C TYR A 340 3.34 -15.18 4.47
N THR A 341 2.17 -14.53 4.55
CA THR A 341 0.90 -15.03 4.03
C THR A 341 0.95 -15.25 2.51
N ALA A 342 1.50 -14.28 1.75
CA ALA A 342 1.65 -14.39 0.30
C ALA A 342 2.53 -15.57 -0.09
N THR A 343 3.58 -15.84 0.67
CA THR A 343 4.48 -16.98 0.46
C THR A 343 3.77 -18.31 0.73
N ILE A 344 3.00 -18.41 1.82
CA ILE A 344 2.17 -19.60 2.09
C ILE A 344 1.12 -19.77 1.01
N LEU A 345 0.43 -18.71 0.60
CA LEU A 345 -0.55 -18.73 -0.50
C LEU A 345 0.07 -19.26 -1.79
N ALA A 346 1.25 -18.76 -2.14
CA ALA A 346 1.97 -19.22 -3.33
C ALA A 346 2.30 -20.71 -3.28
N ASN A 347 2.46 -21.30 -2.10
CA ASN A 347 2.75 -22.74 -1.93
C ASN A 347 1.50 -23.62 -1.89
N VAL A 348 0.30 -23.07 -1.85
CA VAL A 348 -0.95 -23.87 -1.78
C VAL A 348 -1.06 -24.79 -2.99
N ASN A 349 -1.24 -26.08 -2.76
CA ASN A 349 -1.26 -27.12 -3.80
C ASN A 349 -2.27 -26.83 -4.92
N THR A 350 -3.48 -26.41 -4.57
CA THR A 350 -4.55 -26.09 -5.53
C THR A 350 -4.26 -24.87 -6.39
N LEU A 351 -3.30 -24.05 -6.00
CA LEU A 351 -2.85 -22.88 -6.75
C LEU A 351 -1.57 -23.18 -7.54
N SER A 352 -0.54 -23.67 -6.86
CA SER A 352 0.80 -23.85 -7.41
C SER A 352 0.91 -25.02 -8.37
N LEU A 353 0.16 -26.11 -8.13
CA LEU A 353 0.19 -27.32 -8.93
C LEU A 353 -0.96 -27.39 -9.94
N ALA A 354 -1.79 -26.35 -10.06
CA ALA A 354 -2.80 -26.23 -11.09
C ALA A 354 -2.18 -26.14 -12.50
N THR A 355 -2.98 -26.40 -13.52
CA THR A 355 -2.53 -26.30 -14.92
C THR A 355 -3.52 -25.43 -15.70
N PRO A 356 -3.15 -24.19 -15.99
CA PRO A 356 -1.94 -23.44 -15.56
C PRO A 356 -1.96 -23.06 -14.06
N PRO A 357 -0.78 -22.82 -13.44
CA PRO A 357 -0.73 -22.37 -12.05
C PRO A 357 -1.30 -20.98 -11.86
N TYR A 358 -1.89 -20.72 -10.68
CA TYR A 358 -2.40 -19.43 -10.23
C TYR A 358 -3.44 -18.79 -11.16
N GLU A 359 -4.30 -19.59 -11.79
CA GLU A 359 -5.42 -19.07 -12.57
C GLU A 359 -6.29 -18.11 -11.76
N ALA A 360 -6.85 -17.11 -12.44
CA ALA A 360 -7.64 -16.06 -11.82
C ALA A 360 -8.82 -16.60 -10.99
N ASN A 361 -9.55 -17.61 -11.50
CA ASN A 361 -10.66 -18.26 -10.79
C ASN A 361 -10.22 -18.94 -9.47
N LEU A 362 -9.00 -19.47 -9.43
CA LEU A 362 -8.43 -20.10 -8.23
C LEU A 362 -7.99 -19.05 -7.22
N LEU A 363 -7.34 -17.96 -7.69
CA LEU A 363 -6.93 -16.85 -6.84
C LEU A 363 -8.12 -16.05 -6.28
N THR A 364 -9.23 -15.97 -7.01
CA THR A 364 -10.44 -15.26 -6.61
C THR A 364 -11.51 -16.18 -5.98
N ASN A 365 -11.08 -17.26 -5.34
CA ASN A 365 -11.98 -18.20 -4.67
C ASN A 365 -12.89 -17.45 -3.67
N PRO A 366 -14.23 -17.57 -3.79
CA PRO A 366 -15.18 -16.90 -2.89
C PRO A 366 -15.05 -17.31 -1.42
N ALA A 367 -14.54 -18.53 -1.13
CA ALA A 367 -14.27 -18.96 0.23
C ALA A 367 -13.13 -18.16 0.88
N GLY A 368 -12.26 -17.55 0.05
CA GLY A 368 -11.07 -16.85 0.53
C GLY A 368 -9.97 -17.77 1.00
N PHE A 369 -8.98 -17.18 1.66
CA PHE A 369 -7.79 -17.84 2.15
C PHE A 369 -7.52 -17.43 3.59
N ALA A 370 -7.06 -18.36 4.41
CA ALA A 370 -6.59 -18.07 5.75
C ALA A 370 -5.15 -17.55 5.70
N GLY A 371 -4.94 -16.32 6.17
CA GLY A 371 -3.64 -15.71 6.32
C GLY A 371 -3.27 -15.46 7.77
N ARG A 372 -2.07 -14.89 8.00
CA ARG A 372 -1.65 -14.50 9.35
C ARG A 372 -2.48 -13.34 9.91
N ASP A 373 -3.00 -12.48 9.04
CA ASP A 373 -3.87 -11.36 9.41
C ASP A 373 -5.37 -11.74 9.43
N GLY A 374 -5.69 -13.02 9.37
CA GLY A 374 -7.04 -13.55 9.32
C GLY A 374 -7.47 -14.02 7.93
N LEU A 375 -8.77 -14.22 7.77
CA LEU A 375 -9.37 -14.57 6.48
C LEU A 375 -9.28 -13.38 5.52
N PHE A 376 -8.88 -13.63 4.28
CA PHE A 376 -8.91 -12.63 3.21
C PHE A 376 -9.46 -13.22 1.90
N ARG A 377 -9.89 -12.34 1.01
CA ARG A 377 -10.34 -12.68 -0.35
C ARG A 377 -9.66 -11.76 -1.35
N LEU A 378 -9.39 -12.30 -2.53
CA LEU A 378 -9.04 -11.52 -3.71
C LEU A 378 -10.24 -11.50 -4.65
N TYR A 379 -10.54 -10.36 -5.24
CA TYR A 379 -11.64 -10.19 -6.18
C TYR A 379 -11.16 -10.14 -7.62
N ALA A 380 -12.08 -10.34 -8.58
CA ALA A 380 -11.78 -10.32 -10.01
C ALA A 380 -11.24 -8.95 -10.48
N ASP A 381 -11.58 -7.87 -9.79
CA ASP A 381 -11.05 -6.53 -10.03
C ASP A 381 -9.66 -6.30 -9.39
N GLY A 382 -9.07 -7.33 -8.79
CA GLY A 382 -7.76 -7.33 -8.17
C GLY A 382 -7.69 -6.77 -6.75
N ARG A 383 -8.78 -6.21 -6.21
CA ARG A 383 -8.80 -5.74 -4.82
C ARG A 383 -8.90 -6.90 -3.84
N SER A 384 -8.49 -6.66 -2.60
CA SER A 384 -8.66 -7.60 -1.50
C SER A 384 -9.70 -7.14 -0.49
N ASP A 385 -10.21 -8.09 0.27
CA ASP A 385 -11.02 -7.85 1.46
C ASP A 385 -10.48 -8.70 2.61
N TYR A 386 -10.52 -8.17 3.82
CA TYR A 386 -9.99 -8.79 5.04
C TYR A 386 -11.03 -8.89 6.13
N ALA A 387 -10.99 -9.97 6.89
CA ALA A 387 -11.74 -10.09 8.12
C ALA A 387 -11.05 -9.28 9.22
N LEU A 388 -11.51 -8.04 9.42
CA LEU A 388 -10.97 -7.15 10.45
C LEU A 388 -11.75 -7.29 11.76
N VAL A 389 -11.02 -7.18 12.87
CA VAL A 389 -11.57 -6.97 14.21
C VAL A 389 -11.87 -5.48 14.41
N ILE A 390 -12.70 -5.15 15.41
CA ILE A 390 -12.79 -3.80 15.94
C ILE A 390 -12.05 -3.77 17.28
N LYS A 391 -11.09 -2.88 17.38
CA LYS A 391 -10.36 -2.56 18.59
C LYS A 391 -11.00 -1.37 19.29
N GLN A 392 -10.93 -1.32 20.62
CA GLN A 392 -11.36 -0.19 21.42
C GLN A 392 -10.23 0.28 22.34
N ILE A 393 -10.05 1.60 22.40
CA ILE A 393 -9.09 2.25 23.28
C ILE A 393 -9.73 2.37 24.67
N GLY A 394 -9.15 1.69 25.66
CA GLY A 394 -9.51 1.83 27.06
C GLY A 394 -8.72 2.93 27.77
N THR A 395 -9.00 3.13 29.03
CA THR A 395 -8.25 4.07 29.88
C THR A 395 -6.78 3.67 29.98
N GLY A 396 -5.89 4.65 29.94
CA GLY A 396 -4.44 4.40 30.03
C GLY A 396 -3.81 3.75 28.79
N GLY A 397 -4.54 3.67 27.68
CA GLY A 397 -4.02 3.11 26.42
C GLY A 397 -4.10 1.58 26.32
N ILE A 398 -4.89 0.95 27.16
CA ILE A 398 -5.18 -0.48 27.04
C ILE A 398 -6.12 -0.69 25.85
N VAL A 399 -5.69 -1.48 24.88
CA VAL A 399 -6.50 -1.77 23.69
C VAL A 399 -7.12 -3.16 23.83
N THR A 400 -8.43 -3.23 23.67
CA THR A 400 -9.20 -4.48 23.71
C THR A 400 -9.90 -4.73 22.37
N THR A 401 -10.31 -5.97 22.13
CA THR A 401 -11.15 -6.30 20.97
C THR A 401 -12.62 -6.11 21.34
N ALA A 402 -13.27 -5.12 20.72
CA ALA A 402 -14.69 -4.80 20.94
C ALA A 402 -15.61 -5.68 20.07
N ASP A 403 -15.17 -6.11 18.90
CA ASP A 403 -15.92 -7.04 18.04
C ASP A 403 -14.95 -7.92 17.24
N GLY A 404 -15.33 -9.20 17.06
CA GLY A 404 -14.52 -10.21 16.40
C GLY A 404 -14.29 -9.97 14.91
N ALA A 405 -13.39 -10.76 14.30
CA ALA A 405 -13.05 -10.64 12.89
C ALA A 405 -14.24 -10.97 11.99
N ARG A 406 -14.53 -10.07 11.03
CA ARG A 406 -15.61 -10.23 10.03
C ARG A 406 -15.18 -9.63 8.68
N ILE A 407 -15.54 -10.28 7.57
CA ILE A 407 -15.49 -9.76 6.20
C ILE A 407 -16.77 -9.00 5.88
#